data_b2077aca4c320d84ba97c867c258281a
#
_entry.id   b2077aca4c320d84ba97c867c258281a
#
_cell.length_a   1.000
_cell.length_b   1.000
_cell.length_c   1.000
_cell.angle_alpha   90.00
_cell.angle_beta   90.00
_cell.angle_gamma   90.00
#
_symmetry.space_group_name_H-M   'P 1'
#
loop_
_entity.id
_entity.type
_entity.pdbx_description
1 polymer ?
#
loop_
_entity_poly.entity_id
_entity_poly.type
_entity_poly.pdbx_seq_one_letter_code
_entity_poly.pdbx_strand_id
1 'polypeptide(L)'
;MAKAKFDRSKPHVNIGTIGHVDHGKTTLTAAITMVMAARGGAQAMKYDEIDKAPEERARGITINTSHVEYQTESRHYAHVDCPGHADYVKNMITGAAQMDGAILVVASTDGPMPQTREHILLARQVGVPYIVVFMNKVDLVDDPELLDLVEMDIRDLLSSYDFPGDDIPVIKGSALKAIEAITGGAGIDDPACAPIIELMDAVDSYIPTPAREDSKPFLLPVEDVFTISGRGTVATGRVERGVAHVGDPAEIVGLIDKPVGTVLTGLEMFHKMLDEAKAGDNVGALLRGINRTDIQKGQVIAKPGSVATGTEFTAQVYVLTKEEGGRHTAFFNHYRPQFFVRTTDVTGSIELPEGVEMVMPGDHIDMKVVLIKPVALEEGLRFAIREGGRTVGSGVISKILK
;
A
#
# COMPACT_ATOMS: atom_id res chain seq x y z
N MET A 1 -27.25 -10.43 -15.61
CA MET A 1 -27.38 -8.96 -15.66
C MET A 1 -26.06 -8.39 -16.12
N ALA A 2 -26.07 -7.37 -17.00
CA ALA A 2 -24.84 -6.67 -17.37
C ALA A 2 -24.30 -5.93 -16.13
N LYS A 3 -22.99 -6.02 -15.89
CA LYS A 3 -22.35 -5.25 -14.80
C LYS A 3 -22.45 -3.74 -15.11
N ALA A 4 -22.59 -2.92 -14.08
CA ALA A 4 -22.58 -1.47 -14.22
C ALA A 4 -21.20 -0.99 -14.74
N LYS A 5 -21.18 0.12 -15.47
CA LYS A 5 -19.93 0.80 -15.82
C LYS A 5 -19.44 1.63 -14.64
N PHE A 6 -18.12 1.74 -14.51
CA PHE A 6 -17.51 2.64 -13.53
C PHE A 6 -17.69 4.10 -13.96
N ASP A 7 -18.08 4.95 -13.02
CA ASP A 7 -18.24 6.38 -13.25
C ASP A 7 -16.92 7.12 -12.94
N ARG A 8 -16.40 7.87 -13.89
CA ARG A 8 -15.16 8.66 -13.80
C ARG A 8 -15.41 10.17 -13.62
N SER A 9 -16.59 10.55 -13.16
CA SER A 9 -16.95 11.98 -12.97
C SER A 9 -16.10 12.68 -11.91
N LYS A 10 -15.52 11.90 -10.97
CA LYS A 10 -14.66 12.43 -9.89
C LYS A 10 -13.22 11.97 -10.04
N PRO A 11 -12.21 12.79 -9.63
CA PRO A 11 -10.84 12.34 -9.53
C PRO A 11 -10.71 11.11 -8.62
N HIS A 12 -9.88 10.15 -9.04
CA HIS A 12 -9.62 8.93 -8.29
C HIS A 12 -8.32 9.04 -7.47
N VAL A 13 -8.39 8.73 -6.18
CA VAL A 13 -7.27 8.77 -5.24
C VAL A 13 -7.21 7.48 -4.46
N ASN A 14 -6.00 6.92 -4.31
CA ASN A 14 -5.76 5.74 -3.51
C ASN A 14 -5.23 6.16 -2.14
N ILE A 15 -5.95 5.79 -1.10
CA ILE A 15 -5.50 5.97 0.29
C ILE A 15 -5.54 4.65 1.02
N GLY A 16 -5.00 4.60 2.24
CA GLY A 16 -5.15 3.41 3.05
C GLY A 16 -4.79 3.67 4.50
N THR A 17 -5.16 2.73 5.36
CA THR A 17 -4.86 2.75 6.79
C THR A 17 -3.57 2.02 7.09
N ILE A 18 -2.69 2.67 7.85
CA ILE A 18 -1.45 2.12 8.39
C ILE A 18 -1.39 2.35 9.90
N GLY A 19 -0.56 1.61 10.62
CA GLY A 19 -0.39 1.75 12.06
C GLY A 19 -0.34 0.40 12.78
N HIS A 20 -0.18 0.42 14.09
CA HIS A 20 0.02 -0.75 14.93
C HIS A 20 -1.20 -1.71 14.90
N VAL A 21 -0.98 -2.99 15.23
CA VAL A 21 -2.06 -3.94 15.51
C VAL A 21 -2.94 -3.41 16.66
N ASP A 22 -4.24 -3.68 16.63
CA ASP A 22 -5.23 -3.28 17.63
C ASP A 22 -5.45 -1.74 17.80
N HIS A 23 -4.81 -0.89 17.00
CA HIS A 23 -5.11 0.55 16.99
C HIS A 23 -6.43 0.91 16.29
N GLY A 24 -7.11 -0.07 15.66
CA GLY A 24 -8.45 0.09 15.09
C GLY A 24 -8.48 0.53 13.63
N LYS A 25 -7.48 0.15 12.81
CA LYS A 25 -7.45 0.46 11.37
C LYS A 25 -8.68 -0.02 10.63
N THR A 26 -8.98 -1.31 10.70
CA THR A 26 -10.15 -1.93 10.06
C THR A 26 -11.46 -1.38 10.63
N THR A 27 -11.50 -1.07 11.94
CA THR A 27 -12.66 -0.40 12.56
C THR A 27 -12.85 1.00 11.98
N LEU A 28 -11.76 1.75 11.77
CA LEU A 28 -11.84 3.07 11.13
C LEU A 28 -12.28 2.96 9.66
N THR A 29 -11.75 1.99 8.93
CA THR A 29 -12.17 1.72 7.54
C THR A 29 -13.68 1.42 7.47
N ALA A 30 -14.20 0.59 8.39
CA ALA A 30 -15.65 0.34 8.51
C ALA A 30 -16.43 1.63 8.85
N ALA A 31 -15.97 2.41 9.83
CA ALA A 31 -16.60 3.68 10.20
C ALA A 31 -16.69 4.66 9.01
N ILE A 32 -15.59 4.80 8.25
CA ILE A 32 -15.58 5.65 7.05
C ILE A 32 -16.62 5.17 6.03
N THR A 33 -16.66 3.87 5.71
CA THR A 33 -17.63 3.36 4.71
C THR A 33 -19.06 3.57 5.18
N MET A 34 -19.35 3.38 6.48
CA MET A 34 -20.69 3.57 7.04
C MET A 34 -21.14 5.03 7.04
N VAL A 35 -20.27 5.94 7.49
CA VAL A 35 -20.56 7.39 7.52
C VAL A 35 -20.70 7.92 6.08
N MET A 36 -19.83 7.51 5.15
CA MET A 36 -19.94 7.91 3.74
C MET A 36 -21.18 7.29 3.06
N ALA A 37 -21.59 6.07 3.44
CA ALA A 37 -22.83 5.47 2.94
C ALA A 37 -24.07 6.27 3.41
N ALA A 38 -24.09 6.74 4.65
CA ALA A 38 -25.16 7.60 5.17
C ALA A 38 -25.24 8.94 4.41
N ARG A 39 -24.13 9.40 3.83
CA ARG A 39 -24.06 10.55 2.90
C ARG A 39 -24.40 10.20 1.44
N GLY A 40 -24.66 8.93 1.12
CA GLY A 40 -24.91 8.47 -0.24
C GLY A 40 -23.64 8.28 -1.09
N GLY A 41 -22.45 8.32 -0.50
CA GLY A 41 -21.15 8.23 -1.16
C GLY A 41 -20.48 6.85 -1.09
N ALA A 42 -21.12 5.83 -0.53
CA ALA A 42 -20.53 4.49 -0.38
C ALA A 42 -21.60 3.40 -0.28
N GLN A 43 -21.16 2.15 -0.36
CA GLN A 43 -21.85 1.01 0.20
C GLN A 43 -21.27 0.77 1.61
N ALA A 44 -22.12 0.79 2.63
CA ALA A 44 -21.71 0.51 4.00
C ALA A 44 -21.12 -0.91 4.08
N MET A 45 -19.95 -1.02 4.68
CA MET A 45 -19.29 -2.31 4.94
C MET A 45 -19.03 -2.46 6.44
N LYS A 46 -19.36 -3.64 6.97
CA LYS A 46 -19.06 -4.00 8.35
C LYS A 46 -17.63 -4.54 8.47
N TYR A 47 -17.11 -4.56 9.68
CA TYR A 47 -15.79 -5.12 9.99
C TYR A 47 -15.59 -6.53 9.37
N ASP A 48 -16.55 -7.45 9.58
CA ASP A 48 -16.51 -8.82 9.06
C ASP A 48 -16.61 -8.93 7.52
N GLU A 49 -17.01 -7.85 6.86
CA GLU A 49 -17.08 -7.76 5.40
C GLU A 49 -15.78 -7.22 4.79
N ILE A 50 -14.95 -6.57 5.61
CA ILE A 50 -13.60 -6.10 5.26
C ILE A 50 -12.62 -7.25 5.49
N ASP A 51 -12.53 -7.79 6.71
CA ASP A 51 -11.73 -8.96 7.08
C ASP A 51 -12.52 -10.24 6.81
N LYS A 52 -12.44 -10.73 5.56
CA LYS A 52 -13.30 -11.83 5.06
C LYS A 52 -12.73 -13.22 5.33
N ALA A 53 -11.42 -13.35 5.42
CA ALA A 53 -10.77 -14.64 5.54
C ALA A 53 -11.13 -15.33 6.89
N PRO A 54 -11.39 -16.64 6.91
CA PRO A 54 -11.69 -17.34 8.16
C PRO A 54 -10.60 -17.18 9.23
N GLU A 55 -9.33 -17.10 8.82
CA GLU A 55 -8.20 -16.89 9.72
C GLU A 55 -8.17 -15.48 10.32
N GLU A 56 -8.53 -14.45 9.54
CA GLU A 56 -8.65 -13.07 10.01
C GLU A 56 -9.72 -12.95 11.08
N ARG A 57 -10.90 -13.54 10.82
CA ARG A 57 -12.02 -13.56 11.79
C ARG A 57 -11.68 -14.35 13.06
N ALA A 58 -10.98 -15.48 12.92
CA ALA A 58 -10.61 -16.31 14.07
C ALA A 58 -9.58 -15.66 14.97
N ARG A 59 -8.67 -14.85 14.41
CA ARG A 59 -7.60 -14.16 15.14
C ARG A 59 -7.94 -12.72 15.51
N GLY A 60 -8.96 -12.11 14.89
CA GLY A 60 -9.32 -10.71 15.05
C GLY A 60 -8.27 -9.74 14.52
N ILE A 61 -7.46 -10.15 13.55
CA ILE A 61 -6.40 -9.34 12.93
C ILE A 61 -6.46 -9.41 11.41
N THR A 62 -6.19 -8.31 10.75
CA THR A 62 -6.05 -8.25 9.28
C THR A 62 -4.76 -8.94 8.86
N ILE A 63 -4.84 -9.87 7.92
CA ILE A 63 -3.72 -10.63 7.36
C ILE A 63 -3.41 -10.13 5.95
N ASN A 64 -4.44 -10.04 5.10
CA ASN A 64 -4.33 -9.59 3.73
C ASN A 64 -4.81 -8.15 3.59
N THR A 65 -4.31 -7.44 2.58
CA THR A 65 -4.85 -6.14 2.23
C THR A 65 -6.28 -6.28 1.73
N SER A 66 -7.18 -5.45 2.23
CA SER A 66 -8.57 -5.37 1.76
C SER A 66 -8.80 -4.05 1.05
N HIS A 67 -9.56 -4.07 -0.04
CA HIS A 67 -9.87 -2.87 -0.81
C HIS A 67 -11.36 -2.54 -0.68
N VAL A 68 -11.65 -1.32 -0.28
CA VAL A 68 -13.03 -0.78 -0.23
C VAL A 68 -13.10 0.50 -1.06
N GLU A 69 -14.30 0.84 -1.57
CA GLU A 69 -14.51 2.08 -2.30
C GLU A 69 -15.51 2.99 -1.57
N TYR A 70 -15.26 4.28 -1.64
CA TYR A 70 -16.21 5.31 -1.23
C TYR A 70 -15.89 6.64 -1.92
N GLN A 71 -16.76 7.61 -1.77
CA GLN A 71 -16.58 8.92 -2.37
C GLN A 71 -17.05 10.03 -1.43
N THR A 72 -16.35 11.14 -1.51
CA THR A 72 -16.76 12.43 -0.98
C THR A 72 -17.51 13.23 -2.06
N GLU A 73 -17.84 14.47 -1.80
CA GLU A 73 -18.39 15.35 -2.83
C GLU A 73 -17.38 15.61 -3.95
N SER A 74 -16.09 15.70 -3.63
CA SER A 74 -15.01 16.09 -4.52
C SER A 74 -14.29 14.93 -5.19
N ARG A 75 -14.24 13.72 -4.58
CA ARG A 75 -13.34 12.63 -4.98
C ARG A 75 -13.95 11.24 -4.83
N HIS A 76 -13.43 10.32 -5.64
CA HIS A 76 -13.61 8.87 -5.48
C HIS A 76 -12.37 8.26 -4.86
N TYR A 77 -12.52 7.44 -3.84
CA TYR A 77 -11.43 6.79 -3.11
C TYR A 77 -11.44 5.28 -3.28
N ALA A 78 -10.27 4.71 -3.61
CA ALA A 78 -9.95 3.34 -3.29
C ALA A 78 -9.17 3.34 -1.98
N HIS A 79 -9.66 2.61 -0.99
CA HIS A 79 -9.04 2.53 0.32
C HIS A 79 -8.47 1.14 0.55
N VAL A 80 -7.18 1.08 0.88
CA VAL A 80 -6.45 -0.15 1.18
C VAL A 80 -6.34 -0.30 2.69
N ASP A 81 -7.04 -1.25 3.28
CA ASP A 81 -6.86 -1.60 4.68
C ASP A 81 -5.65 -2.53 4.83
N CYS A 82 -4.61 -2.06 5.52
CA CYS A 82 -3.35 -2.77 5.67
C CYS A 82 -3.27 -3.55 6.99
N PRO A 83 -2.65 -4.76 6.97
CA PRO A 83 -2.38 -5.48 8.20
C PRO A 83 -1.47 -4.69 9.13
N GLY A 84 -1.68 -4.82 10.45
CA GLY A 84 -0.89 -4.16 11.48
C GLY A 84 0.20 -5.04 12.10
N HIS A 85 0.09 -6.36 11.97
CA HIS A 85 0.97 -7.31 12.65
C HIS A 85 2.30 -7.49 11.89
N ALA A 86 3.41 -7.59 12.64
CA ALA A 86 4.76 -7.72 12.09
C ALA A 86 4.95 -8.89 11.11
N ASP A 87 4.24 -10.01 11.30
CA ASP A 87 4.33 -11.18 10.41
C ASP A 87 3.78 -10.89 9.00
N TYR A 88 2.93 -9.87 8.85
CA TYR A 88 2.26 -9.52 7.59
C TYR A 88 2.77 -8.24 6.93
N VAL A 89 3.92 -7.74 7.37
CA VAL A 89 4.56 -6.53 6.83
C VAL A 89 4.76 -6.61 5.31
N LYS A 90 4.97 -7.80 4.75
CA LYS A 90 5.02 -8.00 3.29
C LYS A 90 3.74 -7.53 2.59
N ASN A 91 2.58 -7.85 3.15
CA ASN A 91 1.30 -7.40 2.60
C ASN A 91 1.09 -5.90 2.84
N MET A 92 1.55 -5.38 3.98
CA MET A 92 1.56 -3.94 4.25
C MET A 92 2.40 -3.17 3.22
N ILE A 93 3.62 -3.61 2.91
CA ILE A 93 4.48 -2.99 1.88
C ILE A 93 3.78 -2.97 0.52
N THR A 94 3.19 -4.10 0.12
CA THR A 94 2.44 -4.19 -1.14
C THR A 94 1.25 -3.23 -1.18
N GLY A 95 0.50 -3.13 -0.08
CA GLY A 95 -0.62 -2.19 0.05
C GLY A 95 -0.18 -0.74 0.05
N ALA A 96 0.84 -0.40 0.84
CA ALA A 96 1.36 0.96 0.95
C ALA A 96 1.92 1.49 -0.38
N ALA A 97 2.55 0.63 -1.19
CA ALA A 97 3.06 1.01 -2.51
C ALA A 97 1.96 1.48 -3.50
N GLN A 98 0.69 1.20 -3.18
CA GLN A 98 -0.45 1.63 -3.99
C GLN A 98 -1.02 2.97 -3.58
N MET A 99 -0.64 3.51 -2.42
CA MET A 99 -1.27 4.69 -1.82
C MET A 99 -0.71 5.99 -2.41
N ASP A 100 -1.60 6.93 -2.66
CA ASP A 100 -1.29 8.32 -2.97
C ASP A 100 -1.16 9.14 -1.67
N GLY A 101 -1.71 8.62 -0.59
CA GLY A 101 -1.58 9.11 0.78
C GLY A 101 -2.06 8.06 1.78
N ALA A 102 -1.64 8.16 3.03
CA ALA A 102 -2.00 7.22 4.08
C ALA A 102 -2.72 7.90 5.26
N ILE A 103 -3.58 7.15 5.94
CA ILE A 103 -4.15 7.51 7.24
C ILE A 103 -3.39 6.69 8.28
N LEU A 104 -2.58 7.37 9.09
CA LEU A 104 -1.92 6.76 10.23
C LEU A 104 -2.88 6.69 11.41
N VAL A 105 -3.18 5.47 11.84
CA VAL A 105 -4.09 5.23 12.97
C VAL A 105 -3.28 4.92 14.23
N VAL A 106 -3.45 5.74 15.25
CA VAL A 106 -2.79 5.59 16.55
C VAL A 106 -3.85 5.58 17.65
N ALA A 107 -3.85 4.54 18.50
CA ALA A 107 -4.72 4.53 19.68
C ALA A 107 -4.20 5.54 20.70
N SER A 108 -5.08 6.42 21.20
CA SER A 108 -4.72 7.45 22.19
C SER A 108 -4.32 6.86 23.54
N THR A 109 -4.74 5.61 23.82
CA THR A 109 -4.37 4.88 25.05
C THR A 109 -2.93 4.39 25.05
N ASP A 110 -2.35 4.14 23.87
CA ASP A 110 -1.06 3.45 23.73
C ASP A 110 0.03 4.37 23.15
N GLY A 111 -0.38 5.40 22.40
CA GLY A 111 0.54 6.24 21.64
C GLY A 111 1.25 5.49 20.49
N PRO A 112 2.35 6.04 19.95
CA PRO A 112 3.14 5.42 18.91
C PRO A 112 3.84 4.14 19.38
N MET A 113 3.48 3.00 18.80
CA MET A 113 3.99 1.66 19.11
C MET A 113 5.05 1.19 18.08
N PRO A 114 5.78 0.08 18.29
CA PRO A 114 6.85 -0.35 17.39
C PRO A 114 6.42 -0.50 15.92
N GLN A 115 5.25 -1.11 15.63
CA GLN A 115 4.78 -1.21 14.24
C GLN A 115 4.32 0.15 13.68
N THR A 116 3.93 1.11 14.52
CA THR A 116 3.67 2.49 14.05
C THR A 116 4.92 3.07 13.41
N ARG A 117 6.08 2.93 14.07
CA ARG A 117 7.39 3.38 13.55
C ARG A 117 7.76 2.65 12.27
N GLU A 118 7.63 1.32 12.26
CA GLU A 118 7.94 0.50 11.07
C GLU A 118 7.05 0.87 9.89
N HIS A 119 5.75 1.11 10.11
CA HIS A 119 4.81 1.49 9.04
C HIS A 119 5.08 2.87 8.46
N ILE A 120 5.46 3.85 9.28
CA ILE A 120 5.86 5.19 8.80
C ILE A 120 7.13 5.08 7.95
N LEU A 121 8.14 4.35 8.44
CA LEU A 121 9.38 4.10 7.71
C LEU A 121 9.11 3.43 6.36
N LEU A 122 8.32 2.37 6.34
CA LEU A 122 7.98 1.63 5.12
C LEU A 122 7.16 2.50 4.15
N ALA A 123 6.18 3.26 4.64
CA ALA A 123 5.43 4.20 3.81
C ALA A 123 6.37 5.20 3.13
N ARG A 124 7.34 5.75 3.88
CA ARG A 124 8.36 6.65 3.32
C ARG A 124 9.21 5.96 2.25
N GLN A 125 9.64 4.72 2.49
CA GLN A 125 10.47 3.94 1.57
C GLN A 125 9.76 3.59 0.26
N VAL A 126 8.49 3.18 0.34
CA VAL A 126 7.70 2.86 -0.87
C VAL A 126 7.19 4.12 -1.58
N GLY A 127 7.43 5.31 -1.01
CA GLY A 127 7.15 6.57 -1.65
C GLY A 127 5.75 7.13 -1.41
N VAL A 128 5.07 6.76 -0.31
CA VAL A 128 3.83 7.42 0.11
C VAL A 128 4.14 8.89 0.45
N PRO A 129 3.58 9.85 -0.28
CA PRO A 129 4.01 11.24 -0.16
C PRO A 129 3.33 12.01 0.98
N TYR A 130 2.14 11.60 1.40
CA TYR A 130 1.31 12.31 2.36
C TYR A 130 0.76 11.38 3.43
N ILE A 131 0.71 11.86 4.68
CA ILE A 131 0.10 11.17 5.81
C ILE A 131 -0.89 12.12 6.48
N VAL A 132 -2.08 11.63 6.85
CA VAL A 132 -3.04 12.26 7.75
C VAL A 132 -3.15 11.36 8.97
N VAL A 133 -3.27 11.91 10.16
CA VAL A 133 -3.32 11.13 11.41
C VAL A 133 -4.75 11.06 11.94
N PHE A 134 -5.16 9.86 12.34
CA PHE A 134 -6.36 9.65 13.14
C PHE A 134 -5.98 9.09 14.53
N MET A 135 -6.08 9.92 15.55
CA MET A 135 -5.94 9.49 16.95
C MET A 135 -7.25 8.84 17.39
N ASN A 136 -7.24 7.51 17.39
CA ASN A 136 -8.42 6.69 17.69
C ASN A 136 -8.56 6.40 19.19
N LYS A 137 -9.75 5.94 19.61
CA LYS A 137 -10.09 5.53 20.99
C LYS A 137 -9.99 6.67 22.01
N VAL A 138 -10.24 7.90 21.59
CA VAL A 138 -10.23 9.06 22.52
C VAL A 138 -11.29 8.95 23.61
N ASP A 139 -12.33 8.18 23.38
CA ASP A 139 -13.39 7.86 24.36
C ASP A 139 -12.91 7.03 25.55
N LEU A 140 -11.69 6.48 25.50
CA LEU A 140 -11.08 5.72 26.60
C LEU A 140 -10.05 6.53 27.39
N VAL A 141 -9.86 7.81 27.07
CA VAL A 141 -8.88 8.71 27.72
C VAL A 141 -9.64 9.89 28.32
N ASP A 142 -9.66 9.96 29.65
CA ASP A 142 -10.37 11.03 30.39
C ASP A 142 -9.53 12.31 30.54
N ASP A 143 -8.20 12.21 30.39
CA ASP A 143 -7.27 13.32 30.56
C ASP A 143 -6.91 13.98 29.23
N PRO A 144 -7.35 15.24 28.99
CA PRO A 144 -7.00 15.96 27.77
C PRO A 144 -5.49 16.20 27.60
N GLU A 145 -4.73 16.37 28.70
CA GLU A 145 -3.29 16.60 28.62
C GLU A 145 -2.55 15.36 28.06
N LEU A 146 -3.07 14.16 28.34
CA LEU A 146 -2.52 12.94 27.78
C LEU A 146 -2.75 12.86 26.27
N LEU A 147 -3.90 13.33 25.76
CA LEU A 147 -4.17 13.40 24.32
C LEU A 147 -3.18 14.34 23.61
N ASP A 148 -2.87 15.48 24.24
CA ASP A 148 -1.92 16.44 23.67
C ASP A 148 -0.48 15.89 23.67
N LEU A 149 -0.09 15.16 24.71
CA LEU A 149 1.21 14.48 24.76
C LEU A 149 1.33 13.41 23.66
N VAL A 150 0.30 12.59 23.45
CA VAL A 150 0.30 11.58 22.39
C VAL A 150 0.35 12.23 21.01
N GLU A 151 -0.34 13.35 20.81
CA GLU A 151 -0.26 14.11 19.56
C GLU A 151 1.16 14.62 19.30
N MET A 152 1.82 15.16 20.33
CA MET A 152 3.20 15.65 20.23
C MET A 152 4.16 14.52 19.87
N ASP A 153 4.05 13.37 20.54
CA ASP A 153 4.87 12.18 20.22
C ASP A 153 4.68 11.69 18.77
N ILE A 154 3.46 11.76 18.24
CA ILE A 154 3.17 11.41 16.83
C ILE A 154 3.83 12.41 15.88
N ARG A 155 3.75 13.71 16.16
CA ARG A 155 4.34 14.76 15.32
C ARG A 155 5.87 14.66 15.30
N ASP A 156 6.49 14.45 16.45
CA ASP A 156 7.94 14.25 16.57
C ASP A 156 8.39 13.00 15.82
N LEU A 157 7.61 11.92 15.94
CA LEU A 157 7.88 10.68 15.21
C LEU A 157 7.81 10.88 13.69
N LEU A 158 6.78 11.54 13.19
CA LEU A 158 6.62 11.81 11.75
C LEU A 158 7.76 12.70 11.24
N SER A 159 8.15 13.71 12.01
CA SER A 159 9.30 14.59 11.70
C SER A 159 10.60 13.83 11.62
N SER A 160 10.82 12.83 12.49
CA SER A 160 12.01 11.98 12.47
C SER A 160 12.15 11.10 11.24
N TYR A 161 11.05 10.88 10.50
CA TYR A 161 11.02 10.16 9.22
C TYR A 161 10.81 11.07 7.99
N ASP A 162 11.19 12.35 8.10
CA ASP A 162 11.10 13.36 7.02
C ASP A 162 9.67 13.63 6.50
N PHE A 163 8.65 13.46 7.33
CA PHE A 163 7.32 14.00 7.08
C PHE A 163 7.17 15.34 7.80
N PRO A 164 6.38 16.30 7.30
CA PRO A 164 6.20 17.61 7.95
C PRO A 164 5.27 17.51 9.17
N GLY A 165 5.78 16.89 10.26
CA GLY A 165 4.97 16.53 11.43
C GLY A 165 4.15 17.66 12.03
N ASP A 166 4.68 18.90 12.02
CA ASP A 166 3.97 20.07 12.54
C ASP A 166 2.75 20.48 11.69
N ASP A 167 2.82 20.26 10.37
CA ASP A 167 1.78 20.67 9.41
C ASP A 167 0.75 19.57 9.10
N ILE A 168 1.00 18.34 9.56
CA ILE A 168 0.14 17.19 9.29
C ILE A 168 -1.17 17.32 10.08
N PRO A 169 -2.35 17.16 9.42
CA PRO A 169 -3.62 17.11 10.11
C PRO A 169 -3.69 15.92 11.09
N VAL A 170 -4.07 16.20 12.34
CA VAL A 170 -4.29 15.20 13.38
C VAL A 170 -5.73 15.31 13.86
N ILE A 171 -6.54 14.30 13.56
CA ILE A 171 -7.94 14.25 13.94
C ILE A 171 -8.11 13.31 15.13
N LYS A 172 -8.79 13.78 16.18
CA LYS A 172 -9.06 13.04 17.41
C LYS A 172 -10.48 12.49 17.39
N GLY A 173 -10.67 11.16 17.56
CA GLY A 173 -12.00 10.57 17.50
C GLY A 173 -12.07 9.13 17.99
N SER A 174 -13.26 8.55 17.89
CA SER A 174 -13.51 7.13 18.15
C SER A 174 -14.26 6.51 16.97
N ALA A 175 -13.56 5.66 16.24
CA ALA A 175 -14.16 4.92 15.11
C ALA A 175 -15.31 4.02 15.60
N LEU A 176 -15.18 3.42 16.78
CA LEU A 176 -16.20 2.55 17.35
C LEU A 176 -17.49 3.35 17.68
N LYS A 177 -17.34 4.53 18.29
CA LYS A 177 -18.50 5.38 18.63
C LYS A 177 -19.24 5.85 17.38
N ALA A 178 -18.54 6.16 16.30
CA ALA A 178 -19.15 6.49 15.02
C ALA A 178 -19.97 5.32 14.45
N ILE A 179 -19.43 4.09 14.51
CA ILE A 179 -20.16 2.88 14.10
C ILE A 179 -21.40 2.66 14.99
N GLU A 180 -21.27 2.79 16.32
CA GLU A 180 -22.36 2.63 17.26
C GLU A 180 -23.49 3.65 16.99
N ALA A 181 -23.16 4.92 16.72
CA ALA A 181 -24.12 5.97 16.38
C ALA A 181 -24.92 5.64 15.10
N ILE A 182 -24.21 5.28 14.01
CA ILE A 182 -24.88 4.93 12.74
C ILE A 182 -25.75 3.67 12.89
N THR A 183 -25.24 2.62 13.53
CA THR A 183 -25.98 1.35 13.71
C THR A 183 -27.12 1.48 14.73
N GLY A 184 -26.98 2.36 15.68
CA GLY A 184 -28.03 2.70 16.66
C GLY A 184 -29.15 3.59 16.09
N GLY A 185 -29.01 4.07 14.85
CA GLY A 185 -30.02 4.90 14.19
C GLY A 185 -29.98 6.38 14.55
N ALA A 186 -28.91 6.85 15.21
CA ALA A 186 -28.73 8.27 15.55
C ALA A 186 -28.48 9.15 14.31
N GLY A 187 -27.98 8.53 13.22
CA GLY A 187 -27.73 9.22 11.96
C GLY A 187 -26.37 9.93 11.91
N ILE A 188 -26.14 10.63 10.81
CA ILE A 188 -24.86 11.26 10.50
C ILE A 188 -24.59 12.53 11.31
N ASP A 189 -25.65 13.17 11.79
CA ASP A 189 -25.58 14.41 12.60
C ASP A 189 -25.18 14.14 14.06
N ASP A 190 -25.03 12.86 14.45
CA ASP A 190 -24.53 12.51 15.77
C ASP A 190 -23.08 13.01 15.95
N PRO A 191 -22.76 13.65 17.09
CA PRO A 191 -21.40 14.14 17.35
C PRO A 191 -20.30 13.09 17.22
N ALA A 192 -20.61 11.81 17.43
CA ALA A 192 -19.64 10.72 17.26
C ALA A 192 -19.22 10.52 15.79
N CYS A 193 -20.02 10.97 14.82
CA CYS A 193 -19.69 10.89 13.39
C CYS A 193 -18.82 12.07 12.93
N ALA A 194 -18.82 13.19 13.66
CA ALA A 194 -18.10 14.41 13.27
C ALA A 194 -16.60 14.17 13.01
N PRO A 195 -15.85 13.42 13.85
CA PRO A 195 -14.42 13.16 13.59
C PRO A 195 -14.16 12.37 12.30
N ILE A 196 -15.07 11.50 11.87
CA ILE A 196 -14.93 10.77 10.62
C ILE A 196 -15.13 11.70 9.42
N ILE A 197 -16.07 12.63 9.53
CA ILE A 197 -16.31 13.66 8.51
C ILE A 197 -15.09 14.58 8.41
N GLU A 198 -14.60 15.07 9.55
CA GLU A 198 -13.40 15.92 9.66
C GLU A 198 -12.16 15.22 9.06
N LEU A 199 -12.00 13.91 9.35
CA LEU A 199 -10.92 13.12 8.73
C LEU A 199 -11.02 13.14 7.21
N MET A 200 -12.20 12.92 6.64
CA MET A 200 -12.38 12.90 5.20
C MET A 200 -12.20 14.28 4.56
N ASP A 201 -12.60 15.34 5.23
CA ASP A 201 -12.37 16.73 4.82
C ASP A 201 -10.86 17.07 4.87
N ALA A 202 -10.14 16.57 5.88
CA ALA A 202 -8.69 16.71 5.98
C ALA A 202 -7.98 15.93 4.86
N VAL A 203 -8.41 14.70 4.55
CA VAL A 203 -7.89 13.90 3.43
C VAL A 203 -8.14 14.60 2.09
N ASP A 204 -9.35 15.13 1.86
CA ASP A 204 -9.71 15.88 0.65
C ASP A 204 -8.85 17.13 0.44
N SER A 205 -8.54 17.85 1.52
CA SER A 205 -7.80 19.12 1.45
C SER A 205 -6.29 18.95 1.49
N TYR A 206 -5.76 18.03 2.30
CA TYR A 206 -4.33 17.89 2.53
C TYR A 206 -3.62 17.00 1.50
N ILE A 207 -4.28 15.92 1.04
CA ILE A 207 -3.71 15.05 0.01
C ILE A 207 -4.10 15.59 -1.37
N PRO A 208 -3.15 16.06 -2.20
CA PRO A 208 -3.48 16.58 -3.51
C PRO A 208 -3.96 15.49 -4.47
N THR A 209 -4.70 15.84 -5.50
CA THR A 209 -5.02 14.92 -6.60
C THR A 209 -3.71 14.53 -7.29
N PRO A 210 -3.36 13.23 -7.34
CA PRO A 210 -2.06 12.82 -7.84
C PRO A 210 -1.95 13.02 -9.36
N ALA A 211 -0.77 13.48 -9.81
CA ALA A 211 -0.44 13.48 -11.22
C ALA A 211 -0.27 12.02 -11.71
N ARG A 212 -0.89 11.69 -12.83
CA ARG A 212 -0.86 10.34 -13.40
C ARG A 212 0.02 10.29 -14.63
N GLU A 213 0.85 9.24 -14.76
CA GLU A 213 1.74 9.04 -15.90
C GLU A 213 1.04 8.26 -17.04
N ASP A 214 -0.08 8.76 -17.52
CA ASP A 214 -0.91 8.12 -18.56
C ASP A 214 -0.20 8.00 -19.93
N SER A 215 0.76 8.87 -20.19
CA SER A 215 1.52 8.90 -21.48
C SER A 215 2.58 7.80 -21.60
N LYS A 216 3.00 7.19 -20.48
CA LYS A 216 3.97 6.08 -20.49
C LYS A 216 3.32 4.76 -20.93
N PRO A 217 4.11 3.77 -21.37
CA PRO A 217 3.58 2.43 -21.64
C PRO A 217 2.91 1.82 -20.42
N PHE A 218 1.77 1.15 -20.61
CA PHE A 218 1.00 0.50 -19.56
C PHE A 218 1.85 -0.49 -18.75
N LEU A 219 1.68 -0.43 -17.42
CA LEU A 219 2.31 -1.30 -16.46
C LEU A 219 1.42 -1.55 -15.24
N LEU A 220 1.17 -2.82 -14.93
CA LEU A 220 0.36 -3.30 -13.82
C LEU A 220 1.14 -4.34 -13.01
N PRO A 221 1.69 -4.00 -11.82
CA PRO A 221 2.23 -4.99 -10.89
C PRO A 221 1.11 -5.91 -10.38
N VAL A 222 1.35 -7.22 -10.41
CA VAL A 222 0.37 -8.22 -9.98
C VAL A 222 0.42 -8.41 -8.47
N GLU A 223 -0.73 -8.21 -7.82
CA GLU A 223 -0.88 -8.33 -6.36
C GLU A 223 -1.55 -9.64 -5.96
N ASP A 224 -2.55 -10.04 -6.72
CA ASP A 224 -3.23 -11.32 -6.53
C ASP A 224 -3.71 -11.88 -7.85
N VAL A 225 -3.95 -13.20 -7.87
CA VAL A 225 -4.42 -13.92 -9.05
C VAL A 225 -5.46 -14.95 -8.63
N PHE A 226 -6.61 -14.91 -9.29
CA PHE A 226 -7.68 -15.86 -9.05
C PHE A 226 -8.38 -16.25 -10.36
N THR A 227 -9.20 -17.28 -10.30
CA THR A 227 -9.97 -17.76 -11.44
C THR A 227 -11.45 -17.48 -11.23
N ILE A 228 -12.10 -16.90 -12.23
CA ILE A 228 -13.56 -16.75 -12.25
C ILE A 228 -14.13 -17.83 -13.17
N SER A 229 -15.01 -18.68 -12.63
CA SER A 229 -15.69 -19.72 -13.40
C SER A 229 -16.38 -19.15 -14.64
N GLY A 230 -16.06 -19.71 -15.81
CA GLY A 230 -16.61 -19.28 -17.10
C GLY A 230 -16.00 -18.00 -17.68
N ARG A 231 -15.06 -17.32 -16.96
CA ARG A 231 -14.43 -16.08 -17.46
C ARG A 231 -12.90 -16.19 -17.59
N GLY A 232 -12.26 -17.08 -16.83
CA GLY A 232 -10.82 -17.31 -16.89
C GLY A 232 -10.02 -16.71 -15.72
N THR A 233 -8.73 -16.51 -15.96
CA THR A 233 -7.80 -15.98 -14.96
C THR A 233 -7.87 -14.46 -14.90
N VAL A 234 -7.92 -13.95 -13.67
CA VAL A 234 -7.92 -12.52 -13.35
C VAL A 234 -6.69 -12.24 -12.52
N ALA A 235 -5.91 -11.26 -12.93
CA ALA A 235 -4.84 -10.67 -12.12
C ALA A 235 -5.30 -9.30 -11.61
N THR A 236 -5.10 -9.04 -10.33
CA THR A 236 -5.40 -7.74 -9.72
C THR A 236 -4.14 -6.96 -9.42
N GLY A 237 -4.27 -5.65 -9.41
CA GLY A 237 -3.23 -4.71 -9.03
C GLY A 237 -3.63 -3.27 -9.30
N ARG A 238 -2.80 -2.35 -8.85
CA ARG A 238 -2.91 -0.93 -9.22
C ARG A 238 -2.11 -0.67 -10.48
N VAL A 239 -2.70 -0.02 -11.45
CA VAL A 239 -1.99 0.46 -12.65
C VAL A 239 -0.95 1.48 -12.22
N GLU A 240 0.33 1.16 -12.36
CA GLU A 240 1.45 2.03 -11.97
C GLU A 240 1.57 3.21 -12.92
N ARG A 241 1.43 2.96 -14.23
CA ARG A 241 1.51 3.96 -15.29
C ARG A 241 0.81 3.50 -16.58
N GLY A 242 0.56 4.45 -17.45
CA GLY A 242 0.01 4.22 -18.78
C GLY A 242 -1.48 3.96 -18.80
N VAL A 243 -1.98 3.66 -19.98
CA VAL A 243 -3.39 3.35 -20.25
C VAL A 243 -3.45 2.03 -21.01
N ALA A 244 -4.42 1.19 -20.68
CA ALA A 244 -4.75 -0.02 -21.42
C ALA A 244 -6.24 -0.13 -21.69
N HIS A 245 -6.60 -0.68 -22.83
CA HIS A 245 -7.98 -0.91 -23.25
C HIS A 245 -8.32 -2.41 -23.30
N VAL A 246 -9.58 -2.72 -23.22
CA VAL A 246 -10.05 -4.07 -23.50
C VAL A 246 -9.73 -4.43 -24.95
N GLY A 247 -9.04 -5.55 -25.15
CA GLY A 247 -8.54 -6.01 -26.44
C GLY A 247 -7.05 -5.75 -26.67
N ASP A 248 -6.40 -4.94 -25.86
CA ASP A 248 -4.98 -4.65 -26.01
C ASP A 248 -4.12 -5.89 -25.78
N PRO A 249 -3.05 -6.07 -26.57
CA PRO A 249 -2.02 -7.07 -26.30
C PRO A 249 -1.22 -6.66 -25.05
N ALA A 250 -0.90 -7.66 -24.23
CA ALA A 250 -0.09 -7.50 -23.05
C ALA A 250 0.91 -8.64 -22.91
N GLU A 251 1.92 -8.47 -22.09
CA GLU A 251 2.85 -9.53 -21.72
C GLU A 251 3.03 -9.60 -20.21
N ILE A 252 3.25 -10.80 -19.70
CA ILE A 252 3.58 -11.08 -18.30
C ILE A 252 5.08 -11.24 -18.22
N VAL A 253 5.72 -10.45 -17.35
CA VAL A 253 7.18 -10.42 -17.17
C VAL A 253 7.55 -10.53 -15.67
N GLY A 254 8.80 -10.89 -15.43
CA GLY A 254 9.35 -11.07 -14.08
C GLY A 254 9.09 -12.45 -13.49
N LEU A 255 10.01 -12.93 -12.66
CA LEU A 255 10.03 -14.25 -12.01
C LEU A 255 10.06 -15.45 -12.98
N ILE A 256 10.09 -15.20 -14.27
CA ILE A 256 10.18 -16.16 -15.38
C ILE A 256 11.24 -15.70 -16.37
N ASP A 257 11.87 -16.65 -17.07
CA ASP A 257 12.98 -16.35 -18.00
C ASP A 257 12.52 -15.69 -19.29
N LYS A 258 11.29 -15.94 -19.72
CA LYS A 258 10.75 -15.42 -20.99
C LYS A 258 9.37 -14.80 -20.77
N PRO A 259 9.10 -13.64 -21.36
CA PRO A 259 7.76 -13.03 -21.35
C PRO A 259 6.69 -13.99 -21.90
N VAL A 260 5.51 -13.95 -21.30
CA VAL A 260 4.33 -14.68 -21.75
C VAL A 260 3.31 -13.69 -22.32
N GLY A 261 3.03 -13.80 -23.62
CA GLY A 261 2.07 -12.94 -24.29
C GLY A 261 0.63 -13.29 -23.94
N THR A 262 -0.21 -12.27 -23.80
CA THR A 262 -1.65 -12.40 -23.55
C THR A 262 -2.42 -11.23 -24.15
N VAL A 263 -3.74 -11.21 -23.96
CA VAL A 263 -4.63 -10.10 -24.34
C VAL A 263 -5.56 -9.79 -23.17
N LEU A 264 -5.76 -8.53 -22.89
CA LEU A 264 -6.69 -8.04 -21.87
C LEU A 264 -8.13 -8.21 -22.41
N THR A 265 -8.87 -9.22 -21.95
CA THR A 265 -10.22 -9.49 -22.42
C THR A 265 -11.31 -8.78 -21.64
N GLY A 266 -10.95 -8.17 -20.52
CA GLY A 266 -11.83 -7.39 -19.68
C GLY A 266 -11.05 -6.67 -18.59
N LEU A 267 -11.56 -5.51 -18.20
CA LEU A 267 -11.02 -4.69 -17.12
C LEU A 267 -12.15 -4.35 -16.16
N GLU A 268 -11.94 -4.53 -14.88
CA GLU A 268 -12.93 -4.27 -13.85
C GLU A 268 -12.31 -3.54 -12.66
N MET A 269 -13.05 -2.63 -12.06
CA MET A 269 -12.70 -1.98 -10.80
C MET A 269 -13.93 -1.98 -9.88
N PHE A 270 -13.81 -2.51 -8.66
CA PHE A 270 -14.91 -2.65 -7.69
C PHE A 270 -16.15 -3.30 -8.31
N HIS A 271 -15.96 -4.41 -9.02
CA HIS A 271 -17.00 -5.16 -9.73
C HIS A 271 -17.74 -4.41 -10.87
N LYS A 272 -17.27 -3.20 -11.22
CA LYS A 272 -17.79 -2.39 -12.33
C LYS A 272 -16.86 -2.55 -13.54
N MET A 273 -17.48 -2.57 -14.75
CA MET A 273 -16.71 -2.69 -16.01
C MET A 273 -15.99 -1.39 -16.34
N LEU A 274 -14.75 -1.53 -16.82
CA LEU A 274 -13.97 -0.44 -17.40
C LEU A 274 -13.79 -0.66 -18.89
N ASP A 275 -13.92 0.40 -19.69
CA ASP A 275 -13.54 0.39 -21.11
C ASP A 275 -12.01 0.54 -21.24
N GLU A 276 -11.39 1.28 -20.32
CA GLU A 276 -9.95 1.53 -20.21
C GLU A 276 -9.51 1.52 -18.74
N ALA A 277 -8.28 1.10 -18.49
CA ALA A 277 -7.59 1.22 -17.21
C ALA A 277 -6.48 2.28 -17.33
N LYS A 278 -6.42 3.22 -16.39
CA LYS A 278 -5.45 4.33 -16.33
C LYS A 278 -4.54 4.22 -15.12
N ALA A 279 -3.41 4.91 -15.18
CA ALA A 279 -2.53 5.04 -14.03
C ALA A 279 -3.30 5.44 -12.76
N GLY A 280 -3.10 4.68 -11.69
CA GLY A 280 -3.80 4.84 -10.41
C GLY A 280 -5.04 3.97 -10.22
N ASP A 281 -5.62 3.37 -11.26
CA ASP A 281 -6.78 2.49 -11.13
C ASP A 281 -6.41 1.15 -10.46
N ASN A 282 -7.21 0.70 -9.50
CA ASN A 282 -7.11 -0.65 -8.93
C ASN A 282 -7.97 -1.61 -9.74
N VAL A 283 -7.35 -2.41 -10.58
CA VAL A 283 -8.07 -3.19 -11.59
C VAL A 283 -7.90 -4.70 -11.43
N GLY A 284 -8.94 -5.42 -11.79
CA GLY A 284 -8.88 -6.83 -12.15
C GLY A 284 -8.81 -6.96 -13.66
N ALA A 285 -7.70 -7.44 -14.18
CA ALA A 285 -7.45 -7.66 -15.59
C ALA A 285 -7.73 -9.13 -15.95
N LEU A 286 -8.68 -9.37 -16.84
CA LEU A 286 -8.98 -10.70 -17.38
C LEU A 286 -8.00 -11.01 -18.51
N LEU A 287 -7.35 -12.17 -18.43
CA LEU A 287 -6.26 -12.56 -19.31
C LEU A 287 -6.67 -13.71 -20.22
N ARG A 288 -6.41 -13.57 -21.53
CA ARG A 288 -6.69 -14.62 -22.52
C ARG A 288 -5.63 -15.70 -22.50
N GLY A 289 -6.04 -16.97 -22.40
CA GLY A 289 -5.14 -18.13 -22.57
C GLY A 289 -4.12 -18.30 -21.45
N ILE A 290 -4.31 -17.65 -20.31
CA ILE A 290 -3.45 -17.75 -19.13
C ILE A 290 -4.19 -18.58 -18.07
N ASN A 291 -3.55 -19.66 -17.58
CA ASN A 291 -4.06 -20.40 -16.44
C ASN A 291 -3.60 -19.75 -15.13
N ARG A 292 -4.27 -20.09 -14.04
CA ARG A 292 -3.92 -19.59 -12.69
C ARG A 292 -2.45 -19.91 -12.29
N THR A 293 -1.90 -21.00 -12.84
CA THR A 293 -0.53 -21.47 -12.59
C THR A 293 0.53 -20.76 -13.43
N ASP A 294 0.13 -20.04 -14.49
CA ASP A 294 1.05 -19.39 -15.44
C ASP A 294 1.39 -17.96 -15.01
N ILE A 295 0.69 -17.44 -14.01
CA ILE A 295 0.89 -16.09 -13.47
C ILE A 295 0.83 -16.13 -11.94
N GLN A 296 1.66 -15.30 -11.30
CA GLN A 296 1.73 -15.23 -9.84
C GLN A 296 1.92 -13.79 -9.36
N LYS A 297 1.61 -13.54 -8.07
CA LYS A 297 1.94 -12.30 -7.36
C LYS A 297 3.42 -11.96 -7.57
N GLY A 298 3.71 -10.69 -7.79
CA GLY A 298 5.07 -10.19 -7.97
C GLY A 298 5.54 -10.10 -9.42
N GLN A 299 4.80 -10.69 -10.36
CA GLN A 299 4.99 -10.44 -11.78
C GLN A 299 4.37 -9.11 -12.20
N VAL A 300 4.64 -8.69 -13.42
CA VAL A 300 4.11 -7.45 -13.99
C VAL A 300 3.41 -7.77 -15.31
N ILE A 301 2.24 -7.18 -15.51
CA ILE A 301 1.56 -7.16 -16.81
C ILE A 301 1.87 -5.82 -17.45
N ALA A 302 2.44 -5.84 -18.65
CA ALA A 302 2.89 -4.63 -19.32
C ALA A 302 2.55 -4.64 -20.81
N LYS A 303 2.65 -3.46 -21.44
CA LYS A 303 2.65 -3.36 -22.91
C LYS A 303 3.83 -4.16 -23.46
N PRO A 304 3.66 -5.00 -24.50
CA PRO A 304 4.72 -5.84 -25.03
C PRO A 304 5.99 -5.07 -25.36
N GLY A 305 7.14 -5.55 -24.86
CA GLY A 305 8.47 -4.97 -25.09
C GLY A 305 8.75 -3.66 -24.36
N SER A 306 7.91 -3.25 -23.42
CA SER A 306 8.07 -1.96 -22.73
C SER A 306 8.78 -2.03 -21.37
N VAL A 307 9.00 -3.24 -20.84
CA VAL A 307 9.61 -3.45 -19.53
C VAL A 307 10.79 -4.40 -19.65
N ALA A 308 11.93 -3.98 -19.14
CA ALA A 308 13.10 -4.84 -19.01
C ALA A 308 12.98 -5.73 -17.75
N THR A 309 13.40 -6.99 -17.88
CA THR A 309 13.62 -7.86 -16.72
C THR A 309 15.10 -8.08 -16.53
N GLY A 310 15.54 -8.10 -15.28
CA GLY A 310 16.95 -8.27 -14.98
C GLY A 310 17.20 -8.97 -13.66
N THR A 311 18.40 -9.50 -13.52
CA THR A 311 18.89 -10.13 -12.29
C THR A 311 20.03 -9.34 -11.64
N GLU A 312 20.65 -8.40 -12.35
CA GLU A 312 21.81 -7.66 -11.84
C GLU A 312 21.61 -6.16 -12.02
N PHE A 313 21.84 -5.41 -10.97
CA PHE A 313 21.77 -3.94 -10.99
C PHE A 313 22.71 -3.32 -9.96
N THR A 314 23.05 -2.05 -10.16
CA THR A 314 23.67 -1.20 -9.12
C THR A 314 22.61 -0.34 -8.46
N ALA A 315 22.78 -0.05 -7.19
CA ALA A 315 21.85 0.76 -6.40
C ALA A 315 22.57 1.59 -5.35
N GLN A 316 22.00 2.76 -5.07
CA GLN A 316 22.33 3.52 -3.87
C GLN A 316 21.47 3.00 -2.73
N VAL A 317 22.08 2.60 -1.63
CA VAL A 317 21.44 1.96 -0.50
C VAL A 317 21.76 2.69 0.79
N TYR A 318 20.74 2.92 1.60
CA TYR A 318 20.85 3.31 2.99
C TYR A 318 20.59 2.11 3.89
N VAL A 319 21.49 1.85 4.82
CA VAL A 319 21.39 0.76 5.80
C VAL A 319 20.83 1.32 7.11
N LEU A 320 19.66 0.85 7.51
CA LEU A 320 18.97 1.35 8.70
C LEU A 320 19.74 1.09 9.97
N THR A 321 19.76 2.07 10.85
CA THR A 321 20.33 1.97 12.20
C THR A 321 19.49 1.08 13.11
N LYS A 322 20.03 0.71 14.26
CA LYS A 322 19.31 -0.03 15.30
C LYS A 322 18.10 0.76 15.83
N GLU A 323 18.27 2.06 15.99
CA GLU A 323 17.25 3.00 16.48
C GLU A 323 16.06 3.09 15.51
N GLU A 324 16.34 2.95 14.21
CA GLU A 324 15.34 2.88 13.14
C GLU A 324 14.70 1.49 12.98
N GLY A 325 15.04 0.53 13.86
CA GLY A 325 14.55 -0.85 13.80
C GLY A 325 15.36 -1.76 12.87
N GLY A 326 16.46 -1.27 12.31
CA GLY A 326 17.36 -1.98 11.42
C GLY A 326 18.32 -2.94 12.11
N ARG A 327 19.49 -3.11 11.51
CA ARG A 327 20.57 -3.97 12.04
C ARG A 327 21.34 -3.29 13.15
N HIS A 328 21.97 -4.09 14.02
CA HIS A 328 22.94 -3.63 15.02
C HIS A 328 24.36 -4.12 14.72
N THR A 329 24.55 -4.88 13.64
CA THR A 329 25.85 -5.41 13.21
C THR A 329 26.09 -5.11 11.74
N ALA A 330 27.38 -4.96 11.38
CA ALA A 330 27.79 -4.84 10.00
C ALA A 330 27.39 -6.09 9.18
N PHE A 331 27.31 -5.92 7.85
CA PHE A 331 27.30 -7.04 6.92
C PHE A 331 28.52 -6.96 5.97
N PHE A 332 28.83 -8.09 5.38
CA PHE A 332 29.99 -8.28 4.52
C PHE A 332 29.58 -8.58 3.09
N ASN A 333 30.56 -8.64 2.21
CA ASN A 333 30.36 -9.06 0.83
C ASN A 333 29.63 -10.41 0.74
N HIS A 334 28.79 -10.57 -0.27
CA HIS A 334 27.90 -11.73 -0.46
C HIS A 334 26.80 -11.90 0.61
N TYR A 335 26.46 -10.86 1.36
CA TYR A 335 25.27 -10.84 2.21
C TYR A 335 24.01 -11.10 1.35
N ARG A 336 23.10 -11.97 1.84
CA ARG A 336 21.95 -12.49 1.08
C ARG A 336 20.61 -12.20 1.73
N PRO A 337 20.12 -10.95 1.72
CA PRO A 337 18.80 -10.58 2.20
C PRO A 337 17.71 -10.80 1.15
N GLN A 338 16.47 -10.43 1.51
CA GLN A 338 15.34 -10.32 0.61
C GLN A 338 15.22 -8.88 0.09
N PHE A 339 15.01 -8.74 -1.21
CA PHE A 339 14.74 -7.48 -1.90
C PHE A 339 13.27 -7.40 -2.24
N PHE A 340 12.60 -6.37 -1.74
CA PHE A 340 11.19 -6.08 -2.00
C PHE A 340 11.11 -5.02 -3.08
N VAL A 341 10.66 -5.43 -4.27
CA VAL A 341 10.54 -4.59 -5.46
C VAL A 341 9.10 -4.65 -5.95
N ARG A 342 8.38 -3.53 -5.98
CA ARG A 342 6.93 -3.51 -6.28
C ARG A 342 6.17 -4.51 -5.40
N THR A 343 5.52 -5.50 -6.02
CA THR A 343 4.70 -6.50 -5.34
C THR A 343 5.45 -7.82 -5.09
N THR A 344 6.74 -7.92 -5.47
CA THR A 344 7.55 -9.13 -5.31
C THR A 344 8.60 -9.00 -4.22
N ASP A 345 9.01 -10.14 -3.68
CA ASP A 345 10.21 -10.31 -2.87
C ASP A 345 11.09 -11.38 -3.49
N VAL A 346 12.36 -11.06 -3.64
CA VAL A 346 13.37 -11.96 -4.23
C VAL A 346 14.63 -11.92 -3.39
N THR A 347 15.20 -13.10 -3.12
CA THR A 347 16.52 -13.19 -2.49
C THR A 347 17.59 -12.72 -3.47
N GLY A 348 18.53 -11.91 -3.00
CA GLY A 348 19.68 -11.48 -3.79
C GLY A 348 20.95 -11.48 -2.98
N SER A 349 22.08 -11.48 -3.65
CA SER A 349 23.42 -11.32 -3.06
C SER A 349 23.91 -9.90 -3.31
N ILE A 350 24.52 -9.29 -2.30
CA ILE A 350 25.15 -7.98 -2.39
C ILE A 350 26.63 -8.16 -2.71
N GLU A 351 27.10 -7.44 -3.72
CA GLU A 351 28.52 -7.28 -4.03
C GLU A 351 28.94 -5.85 -3.69
N LEU A 352 29.87 -5.72 -2.75
CA LEU A 352 30.38 -4.43 -2.28
C LEU A 352 31.42 -3.87 -3.26
N PRO A 353 31.57 -2.55 -3.34
CA PRO A 353 32.63 -1.91 -4.14
C PRO A 353 34.02 -2.36 -3.73
N GLU A 354 34.97 -2.28 -4.66
CA GLU A 354 36.38 -2.58 -4.39
C GLU A 354 36.93 -1.73 -3.25
N GLY A 355 37.58 -2.38 -2.29
CA GLY A 355 38.14 -1.71 -1.10
C GLY A 355 37.16 -1.55 0.08
N VAL A 356 35.90 -1.94 -0.08
CA VAL A 356 34.92 -1.95 1.02
C VAL A 356 34.77 -3.37 1.57
N GLU A 357 35.25 -3.60 2.78
CA GLU A 357 35.17 -4.92 3.42
C GLU A 357 33.82 -5.18 4.10
N MET A 358 33.21 -4.14 4.69
CA MET A 358 31.93 -4.24 5.41
C MET A 358 31.14 -2.94 5.31
N VAL A 359 29.84 -3.04 5.62
CA VAL A 359 28.89 -1.92 5.67
C VAL A 359 28.26 -1.89 7.05
N MET A 360 28.26 -0.73 7.67
CA MET A 360 27.70 -0.50 9.01
C MET A 360 26.25 0.01 8.93
N PRO A 361 25.43 -0.24 9.96
CA PRO A 361 24.17 0.47 10.12
C PRO A 361 24.38 1.99 10.12
N GLY A 362 23.58 2.72 9.34
CA GLY A 362 23.71 4.17 9.11
C GLY A 362 24.47 4.55 7.85
N ASP A 363 25.12 3.60 7.19
CA ASP A 363 25.90 3.89 5.98
C ASP A 363 25.01 4.12 4.76
N HIS A 364 25.47 5.04 3.90
CA HIS A 364 25.01 5.19 2.53
C HIS A 364 26.08 4.62 1.59
N ILE A 365 25.67 3.69 0.72
CA ILE A 365 26.64 2.99 -0.13
C ILE A 365 26.05 2.66 -1.49
N ASP A 366 26.89 2.79 -2.52
CA ASP A 366 26.62 2.20 -3.84
C ASP A 366 27.04 0.73 -3.84
N MET A 367 26.14 -0.15 -4.21
CA MET A 367 26.43 -1.59 -4.26
C MET A 367 25.83 -2.26 -5.49
N LYS A 368 26.40 -3.37 -5.89
CA LYS A 368 25.81 -4.25 -6.89
C LYS A 368 24.96 -5.31 -6.23
N VAL A 369 23.78 -5.56 -6.79
CA VAL A 369 22.85 -6.59 -6.35
C VAL A 369 22.69 -7.63 -7.44
N VAL A 370 22.74 -8.92 -7.05
CA VAL A 370 22.52 -10.06 -7.92
C VAL A 370 21.34 -10.87 -7.39
N LEU A 371 20.20 -10.81 -8.06
CA LEU A 371 18.98 -11.51 -7.69
C LEU A 371 19.00 -12.97 -8.18
N ILE A 372 18.32 -13.86 -7.46
CA ILE A 372 18.21 -15.28 -7.85
C ILE A 372 17.16 -15.54 -8.95
N LYS A 373 16.31 -14.56 -9.25
CA LYS A 373 15.29 -14.60 -10.31
C LYS A 373 15.19 -13.25 -11.01
N PRO A 374 14.86 -13.22 -12.30
CA PRO A 374 14.65 -11.96 -13.00
C PRO A 374 13.42 -11.22 -12.46
N VAL A 375 13.53 -9.92 -12.31
CA VAL A 375 12.46 -9.02 -11.85
C VAL A 375 12.30 -7.90 -12.87
N ALA A 376 11.09 -7.36 -12.98
CA ALA A 376 10.83 -6.17 -13.77
C ALA A 376 11.52 -4.96 -13.10
N LEU A 377 12.60 -4.47 -13.69
CA LEU A 377 13.46 -3.43 -13.16
C LEU A 377 13.38 -2.15 -13.99
N GLU A 378 13.59 -1.02 -13.34
CA GLU A 378 13.73 0.29 -13.96
C GLU A 378 14.72 1.13 -13.16
N GLU A 379 15.47 2.00 -13.82
CA GLU A 379 16.32 2.99 -13.15
C GLU A 379 15.43 3.98 -12.37
N GLY A 380 15.83 4.32 -11.16
CA GLY A 380 15.04 5.14 -10.24
C GLY A 380 14.01 4.36 -9.41
N LEU A 381 13.82 3.07 -9.66
CA LEU A 381 12.89 2.25 -8.89
C LEU A 381 13.41 2.06 -7.45
N ARG A 382 12.55 2.29 -6.47
CA ARG A 382 12.83 2.10 -5.05
C ARG A 382 12.60 0.64 -4.65
N PHE A 383 13.36 0.18 -3.67
CA PHE A 383 13.20 -1.14 -3.07
C PHE A 383 13.55 -1.13 -1.58
N ALA A 384 13.00 -2.09 -0.85
CA ALA A 384 13.38 -2.34 0.55
C ALA A 384 14.21 -3.61 0.65
N ILE A 385 15.13 -3.63 1.63
CA ILE A 385 15.95 -4.79 1.98
C ILE A 385 15.48 -5.32 3.33
N ARG A 386 15.16 -6.61 3.40
CA ARG A 386 14.67 -7.25 4.63
C ARG A 386 15.45 -8.51 4.99
N GLU A 387 15.60 -8.72 6.29
CA GLU A 387 16.20 -9.91 6.89
C GLU A 387 15.46 -10.29 8.17
N GLY A 388 15.14 -11.58 8.34
CA GLY A 388 14.54 -12.08 9.57
C GLY A 388 13.25 -11.36 9.99
N GLY A 389 12.43 -10.94 9.02
CA GLY A 389 11.18 -10.19 9.28
C GLY A 389 11.35 -8.70 9.55
N ARG A 390 12.58 -8.14 9.50
CA ARG A 390 12.87 -6.73 9.72
C ARG A 390 13.33 -6.05 8.44
N THR A 391 12.98 -4.78 8.28
CA THR A 391 13.57 -3.94 7.24
C THR A 391 14.95 -3.50 7.72
N VAL A 392 15.98 -3.77 6.92
CA VAL A 392 17.38 -3.49 7.27
C VAL A 392 18.01 -2.44 6.37
N GLY A 393 17.35 -2.05 5.31
CA GLY A 393 17.79 -1.00 4.42
C GLY A 393 16.78 -0.69 3.34
N SER A 394 17.04 0.37 2.60
CA SER A 394 16.30 0.77 1.41
C SER A 394 17.25 1.30 0.36
N GLY A 395 16.84 1.23 -0.90
CA GLY A 395 17.68 1.72 -1.97
C GLY A 395 16.90 2.15 -3.20
N VAL A 396 17.64 2.77 -4.11
CA VAL A 396 17.15 3.20 -5.43
C VAL A 396 18.06 2.58 -6.49
N ILE A 397 17.47 1.97 -7.50
CA ILE A 397 18.20 1.37 -8.63
C ILE A 397 18.86 2.49 -9.44
N SER A 398 20.18 2.47 -9.53
CA SER A 398 20.95 3.45 -10.29
C SER A 398 21.14 3.00 -11.75
N LYS A 399 21.36 1.70 -11.98
CA LYS A 399 21.59 1.14 -13.32
C LYS A 399 21.31 -0.35 -13.36
N ILE A 400 20.65 -0.80 -14.41
CA ILE A 400 20.42 -2.22 -14.72
C ILE A 400 21.63 -2.76 -15.50
N LEU A 401 22.17 -3.90 -15.08
CA LEU A 401 23.37 -4.51 -15.68
C LEU A 401 23.03 -5.74 -16.52
N LYS A 402 22.09 -6.60 -16.05
CA LYS A 402 21.71 -7.83 -16.75
C LYS A 402 20.28 -8.23 -16.36
#